data_994d2dcb0ee7fa07d0a5f6f89cb79bd0
#
_entry.id   994d2dcb0ee7fa07d0a5f6f89cb79bd0
#
_cell.length_a   1.000
_cell.length_b   1.000
_cell.length_c   1.000
_cell.angle_alpha   90.00
_cell.angle_beta   90.00
_cell.angle_gamma   90.00
#
_symmetry.space_group_name_H-M   'P 1'
#
loop_
_entity.id
_entity.type
_entity.pdbx_description
1 polymer ?
#
loop_
_entity_poly.entity_id
_entity_poly.type
_entity_poly.pdbx_seq_one_letter_code
_entity_poly.pdbx_strand_id
1 'polypeptide(L)'
;MNKKTRCWNLAKVCENRGIPLLFALSPERDYYIKHHKNYTGCSWIWLKDPEDKELVRDIIKSLEGVDEVYDSKYIADKYKTSIHHIGDLVVEGDKNTMFGEADEEYETLDEGYRAHGSLHEMELPMIIYNTNLEIDKFNELTHNKDLTIHLWDK
;
A
#
# COMPACT_ATOMS: atom_id res chain seq x y z
N MET A 1 -2.51 -13.81 3.13
CA MET A 1 -1.64 -13.28 2.04
C MET A 1 -2.14 -13.82 0.72
N ASN A 2 -2.45 -12.94 -0.22
CA ASN A 2 -2.96 -13.30 -1.53
C ASN A 2 -1.83 -13.71 -2.48
N LYS A 3 -2.15 -14.55 -3.49
CA LYS A 3 -1.24 -14.88 -4.58
C LYS A 3 -1.06 -13.62 -5.44
N LYS A 4 0.18 -13.21 -5.67
CA LYS A 4 0.51 -12.07 -6.52
C LYS A 4 1.05 -12.57 -7.86
N THR A 5 0.70 -11.90 -8.95
CA THR A 5 1.06 -12.34 -10.29
C THR A 5 1.84 -11.29 -11.07
N ARG A 6 1.78 -10.03 -10.64
CA ARG A 6 2.39 -8.91 -11.35
C ARG A 6 2.95 -7.85 -10.41
N CYS A 7 3.98 -7.15 -10.87
CA CYS A 7 4.52 -5.97 -10.21
C CYS A 7 4.73 -4.85 -11.24
N TRP A 8 4.34 -3.64 -10.87
CA TRP A 8 4.62 -2.41 -11.60
C TRP A 8 5.68 -1.57 -10.89
N ASN A 9 6.67 -1.11 -11.63
CA ASN A 9 7.56 -0.04 -11.22
C ASN A 9 6.97 1.29 -11.70
N LEU A 10 6.21 1.96 -10.84
CA LEU A 10 5.47 3.17 -11.21
C LEU A 10 6.41 4.34 -11.58
N ALA A 11 7.60 4.40 -11.00
CA ALA A 11 8.59 5.40 -11.39
C ALA A 11 9.01 5.23 -12.85
N LYS A 12 9.33 3.98 -13.26
CA LYS A 12 9.67 3.67 -14.66
C LYS A 12 8.48 3.85 -15.60
N VAL A 13 7.28 3.48 -15.17
CA VAL A 13 6.04 3.69 -15.93
C VAL A 13 5.88 5.15 -16.31
N CYS A 14 6.04 6.07 -15.37
CA CYS A 14 5.90 7.50 -15.60
C CYS A 14 7.09 8.07 -16.37
N GLU A 15 8.32 7.65 -16.05
CA GLU A 15 9.54 8.08 -16.75
C GLU A 15 9.49 7.73 -18.24
N ASN A 16 9.08 6.51 -18.59
CA ASN A 16 8.95 6.06 -19.99
C ASN A 16 7.89 6.84 -20.77
N ARG A 17 6.98 7.53 -20.09
CA ARG A 17 5.97 8.43 -20.66
C ARG A 17 6.37 9.90 -20.61
N GLY A 18 7.62 10.18 -20.22
CA GLY A 18 8.18 11.53 -20.17
C GLY A 18 7.79 12.37 -18.96
N ILE A 19 7.20 11.74 -17.92
CA ILE A 19 6.72 12.41 -16.69
C ILE A 19 7.40 11.79 -15.48
N PRO A 20 8.67 12.14 -15.19
CA PRO A 20 9.40 11.54 -14.09
C PRO A 20 8.80 11.96 -12.74
N LEU A 21 8.60 10.96 -11.87
CA LEU A 21 8.21 11.16 -10.49
C LEU A 21 9.40 11.63 -9.64
N LEU A 22 9.14 12.27 -8.52
CA LEU A 22 10.14 12.47 -7.48
C LEU A 22 10.44 11.15 -6.78
N PHE A 23 9.38 10.46 -6.34
CA PHE A 23 9.43 9.12 -5.76
C PHE A 23 8.16 8.32 -6.08
N ALA A 24 8.32 6.99 -6.21
CA ALA A 24 7.26 6.02 -6.06
C ALA A 24 7.73 5.04 -4.98
N LEU A 25 7.12 5.07 -3.81
CA LEU A 25 7.57 4.33 -2.64
C LEU A 25 6.60 3.22 -2.27
N SER A 26 7.11 1.99 -2.19
CA SER A 26 6.46 0.91 -1.47
C SER A 26 6.64 1.13 0.04
N PRO A 27 5.56 1.17 0.86
CA PRO A 27 5.68 1.40 2.30
C PRO A 27 6.54 0.38 3.04
N GLU A 28 6.64 -0.83 2.52
CA GLU A 28 7.50 -1.88 3.07
C GLU A 28 8.87 -1.87 2.40
N ARG A 29 9.80 -1.10 2.94
CA ARG A 29 11.18 -1.12 2.48
C ARG A 29 12.06 -1.79 3.52
N ASP A 30 12.16 -3.11 3.45
CA ASP A 30 13.04 -3.90 4.31
C ASP A 30 14.18 -4.53 3.52
N TYR A 31 15.40 -4.01 3.70
CA TYR A 31 16.59 -4.52 3.03
C TYR A 31 17.03 -5.91 3.52
N TYR A 32 16.51 -6.40 4.64
CA TYR A 32 16.84 -7.70 5.20
C TYR A 32 16.03 -8.84 4.59
N ILE A 33 14.84 -8.54 4.07
CA ILE A 33 13.90 -9.55 3.57
C ILE A 33 13.94 -9.60 2.03
N LYS A 34 14.96 -10.22 1.48
CA LYS A 34 15.15 -10.31 0.02
C LYS A 34 14.05 -11.06 -0.74
N HIS A 35 13.36 -12.00 -0.07
CA HIS A 35 12.35 -12.82 -0.73
C HIS A 35 11.06 -12.05 -1.09
N HIS A 36 10.79 -10.91 -0.45
CA HIS A 36 9.66 -10.05 -0.78
C HIS A 36 9.98 -9.02 -1.87
N LYS A 37 11.25 -8.85 -2.26
CA LYS A 37 11.71 -7.80 -3.17
C LYS A 37 11.23 -6.39 -2.78
N ASN A 38 10.74 -6.20 -1.57
CA ASN A 38 10.09 -4.98 -1.07
C ASN A 38 8.89 -4.52 -1.91
N TYR A 39 8.15 -5.47 -2.50
CA TYR A 39 6.95 -5.18 -3.26
C TYR A 39 5.73 -5.20 -2.34
N THR A 40 4.85 -4.20 -2.47
CA THR A 40 3.62 -4.07 -1.69
C THR A 40 2.40 -3.89 -2.57
N GLY A 41 1.20 -4.17 -2.04
CA GLY A 41 -0.07 -4.00 -2.74
C GLY A 41 -0.52 -2.55 -2.90
N CYS A 42 0.18 -1.59 -2.29
CA CYS A 42 -0.03 -0.15 -2.46
C CYS A 42 1.27 0.59 -2.71
N SER A 43 1.21 1.80 -3.25
CA SER A 43 2.37 2.67 -3.45
C SER A 43 2.01 4.12 -3.16
N TRP A 44 2.96 4.84 -2.62
CA TRP A 44 2.87 6.28 -2.38
C TRP A 44 3.69 7.02 -3.42
N ILE A 45 3.10 8.06 -4.01
CA ILE A 45 3.69 8.82 -5.12
C ILE A 45 3.97 10.24 -4.67
N TRP A 46 5.20 10.70 -4.89
CA TRP A 46 5.58 12.10 -4.80
C TRP A 46 5.84 12.62 -6.20
N LEU A 47 5.13 13.66 -6.57
CA LEU A 47 5.26 14.31 -7.86
C LEU A 47 6.51 15.19 -7.91
N LYS A 48 7.18 15.20 -9.05
CA LYS A 48 8.25 16.15 -9.32
C LYS A 48 7.68 17.52 -9.66
N ASP A 49 6.60 17.55 -10.44
CA ASP A 49 5.82 18.73 -10.75
C ASP A 49 4.36 18.51 -10.30
N PRO A 50 3.83 19.33 -9.40
CA PRO A 50 2.43 19.22 -8.95
C PRO A 50 1.39 19.37 -10.07
N GLU A 51 1.74 20.07 -11.17
CA GLU A 51 0.85 20.24 -12.33
C GLU A 51 0.59 18.92 -13.07
N ASP A 52 1.50 17.95 -12.95
CA ASP A 52 1.36 16.61 -13.57
C ASP A 52 0.40 15.67 -12.85
N LYS A 53 -0.22 16.11 -11.76
CA LYS A 53 -0.98 15.24 -10.86
C LYS A 53 -2.07 14.43 -11.57
N GLU A 54 -2.91 15.08 -12.34
CA GLU A 54 -4.01 14.40 -13.03
C GLU A 54 -3.51 13.49 -14.15
N LEU A 55 -2.46 13.91 -14.85
CA LEU A 55 -1.86 13.10 -15.91
C LEU A 55 -1.19 11.85 -15.35
N VAL A 56 -0.45 11.96 -14.23
CA VAL A 56 0.12 10.82 -13.51
C VAL A 56 -0.97 9.89 -13.01
N ARG A 57 -2.07 10.42 -12.45
CA ARG A 57 -3.23 9.66 -12.04
C ARG A 57 -3.80 8.82 -13.18
N ASP A 58 -4.05 9.43 -14.34
CA ASP A 58 -4.63 8.78 -15.50
C ASP A 58 -3.71 7.68 -16.04
N ILE A 59 -2.41 7.95 -16.13
CA ILE A 59 -1.41 6.97 -16.54
C ILE A 59 -1.46 5.74 -15.63
N ILE A 60 -1.35 5.95 -14.32
CA ILE A 60 -1.30 4.85 -13.35
C ILE A 60 -2.64 4.11 -13.31
N LYS A 61 -3.76 4.81 -13.35
CA LYS A 61 -5.09 4.19 -13.34
C LYS A 61 -5.37 3.34 -14.58
N SER A 62 -4.69 3.59 -15.68
CA SER A 62 -4.80 2.79 -16.91
C SER A 62 -4.07 1.44 -16.84
N LEU A 63 -3.22 1.21 -15.83
CA LEU A 63 -2.45 -0.02 -15.70
C LEU A 63 -3.33 -1.18 -15.23
N GLU A 64 -3.07 -2.37 -15.78
CA GLU A 64 -3.77 -3.58 -15.39
C GLU A 64 -3.56 -3.88 -13.90
N GLY A 65 -4.66 -4.07 -13.16
CA GLY A 65 -4.65 -4.42 -11.75
C GLY A 65 -4.47 -3.25 -10.79
N VAL A 66 -4.53 -2.02 -11.28
CA VAL A 66 -4.70 -0.84 -10.41
C VAL A 66 -6.18 -0.68 -10.11
N ASP A 67 -6.56 -0.81 -8.85
CA ASP A 67 -7.94 -0.64 -8.39
C ASP A 67 -8.30 0.84 -8.33
N GLU A 68 -7.45 1.66 -7.69
CA GLU A 68 -7.72 3.08 -7.57
C GLU A 68 -6.44 3.89 -7.31
N VAL A 69 -6.50 5.17 -7.67
CA VAL A 69 -5.47 6.18 -7.39
C VAL A 69 -6.11 7.33 -6.61
N TYR A 70 -5.84 7.36 -5.32
CA TYR A 70 -6.43 8.31 -4.39
C TYR A 70 -5.57 9.56 -4.21
N ASP A 71 -6.23 10.67 -3.92
CA ASP A 71 -5.56 11.80 -3.29
C ASP A 71 -5.10 11.45 -1.88
N SER A 72 -3.88 11.84 -1.52
CA SER A 72 -3.34 11.62 -0.18
C SER A 72 -4.19 12.23 0.91
N LYS A 73 -4.84 13.39 0.64
CA LYS A 73 -5.78 13.99 1.58
C LYS A 73 -6.94 13.06 1.92
N TYR A 74 -7.53 12.41 0.90
CA TYR A 74 -8.62 11.45 1.13
C TYR A 74 -8.15 10.28 2.01
N ILE A 75 -6.97 9.73 1.73
CA ILE A 75 -6.40 8.62 2.51
C ILE A 75 -6.06 9.05 3.94
N ALA A 76 -5.45 10.23 4.11
CA ALA A 76 -5.13 10.78 5.42
C ALA A 76 -6.39 10.94 6.28
N ASP A 77 -7.45 11.48 5.72
CA ASP A 77 -8.73 11.69 6.42
C ASP A 77 -9.42 10.35 6.74
N LYS A 78 -9.42 9.41 5.80
CA LYS A 78 -10.07 8.09 5.94
C LYS A 78 -9.41 7.22 7.00
N TYR A 79 -8.07 7.14 6.98
CA TYR A 79 -7.31 6.25 7.86
C TYR A 79 -6.69 6.96 9.07
N LYS A 80 -6.95 8.27 9.23
CA LYS A 80 -6.42 9.07 10.34
C LYS A 80 -4.89 9.00 10.42
N THR A 81 -4.24 9.07 9.26
CA THR A 81 -2.78 9.10 9.14
C THR A 81 -2.28 10.49 8.79
N SER A 82 -0.96 10.71 8.95
CA SER A 82 -0.35 12.02 8.65
C SER A 82 -0.19 12.22 7.14
N ILE A 83 -0.79 13.29 6.61
CA ILE A 83 -0.65 13.67 5.20
C ILE A 83 0.80 13.96 4.80
N HIS A 84 1.65 14.35 5.75
CA HIS A 84 3.04 14.75 5.47
C HIS A 84 3.96 13.57 5.11
N HIS A 85 3.47 12.34 5.21
CA HIS A 85 4.29 11.14 5.04
C HIS A 85 3.79 10.20 3.93
N ILE A 86 2.73 10.56 3.21
CA ILE A 86 2.09 9.65 2.23
C ILE A 86 2.12 10.17 0.78
N GLY A 87 2.93 11.20 0.49
CA GLY A 87 3.07 11.76 -0.86
C GLY A 87 1.87 12.56 -1.34
N ASP A 88 1.72 12.68 -2.65
CA ASP A 88 0.66 13.42 -3.34
C ASP A 88 -0.50 12.52 -3.76
N LEU A 89 -0.18 11.28 -4.17
CA LEU A 89 -1.13 10.25 -4.56
C LEU A 89 -0.84 8.92 -3.84
N VAL A 90 -1.89 8.14 -3.61
CA VAL A 90 -1.81 6.78 -3.08
C VAL A 90 -2.44 5.82 -4.08
N VAL A 91 -1.66 4.84 -4.53
CA VAL A 91 -2.08 3.84 -5.50
C VAL A 91 -2.41 2.54 -4.78
N GLU A 92 -3.56 1.97 -5.07
CA GLU A 92 -4.00 0.67 -4.58
C GLU A 92 -4.10 -0.33 -5.72
N GLY A 93 -3.52 -1.50 -5.52
CA GLY A 93 -3.60 -2.61 -6.46
C GLY A 93 -4.69 -3.61 -6.10
N ASP A 94 -5.13 -4.35 -7.10
CA ASP A 94 -6.00 -5.50 -6.90
C ASP A 94 -5.29 -6.61 -6.08
N LYS A 95 -6.01 -7.67 -5.76
CA LYS A 95 -5.46 -8.80 -4.98
C LYS A 95 -4.23 -9.48 -5.60
N ASN A 96 -3.96 -9.27 -6.89
CA ASN A 96 -2.87 -9.92 -7.63
C ASN A 96 -1.70 -8.99 -7.95
N THR A 97 -1.87 -7.67 -7.73
CA THR A 97 -0.92 -6.64 -8.16
C THR A 97 -0.05 -6.17 -7.01
N MET A 98 1.21 -5.89 -7.35
CA MET A 98 2.20 -5.31 -6.47
C MET A 98 2.83 -4.10 -7.14
N PHE A 99 3.42 -3.25 -6.31
CA PHE A 99 4.23 -2.10 -6.71
C PHE A 99 5.59 -2.17 -6.03
N GLY A 100 6.62 -1.73 -6.74
CA GLY A 100 7.97 -1.70 -6.19
C GLY A 100 9.04 -1.38 -7.22
N GLU A 101 10.30 -1.47 -6.81
CA GLU A 101 11.47 -1.17 -7.64
C GLU A 101 11.86 -2.39 -8.50
N ALA A 102 10.97 -2.81 -9.42
CA ALA A 102 11.30 -3.85 -10.40
C ALA A 102 12.33 -3.35 -11.42
N ASP A 103 13.09 -4.27 -12.02
CA ASP A 103 14.14 -3.94 -13.00
C ASP A 103 13.58 -3.33 -14.28
N GLU A 104 12.36 -3.73 -14.65
CA GLU A 104 11.61 -3.18 -15.77
C GLU A 104 10.35 -2.44 -15.28
N GLU A 105 9.63 -1.81 -16.21
CA GLU A 105 8.36 -1.14 -15.87
C GLU A 105 7.30 -2.15 -15.36
N TYR A 106 7.39 -3.41 -15.82
CA TYR A 106 6.49 -4.50 -15.46
C TYR A 106 7.27 -5.79 -15.23
N GLU A 107 6.91 -6.53 -14.20
CA GLU A 107 7.45 -7.86 -13.90
C GLU A 107 6.31 -8.86 -13.67
N THR A 108 6.38 -10.02 -14.32
CA THR A 108 5.56 -11.19 -13.96
C THR A 108 6.19 -11.88 -12.76
N LEU A 109 5.42 -12.06 -11.69
CA LEU A 109 5.91 -12.68 -10.47
C LEU A 109 5.84 -14.21 -10.54
N ASP A 110 6.78 -14.86 -9.85
CA ASP A 110 6.87 -16.32 -9.79
C ASP A 110 5.59 -16.96 -9.26
N GLU A 111 5.31 -18.20 -9.73
CA GLU A 111 4.19 -18.95 -9.20
C GLU A 111 4.36 -19.20 -7.69
N GLY A 112 3.36 -18.79 -6.93
CA GLY A 112 3.41 -18.93 -5.48
C GLY A 112 3.93 -17.71 -4.72
N TYR A 113 4.36 -16.64 -5.43
CA TYR A 113 4.71 -15.38 -4.75
C TYR A 113 3.55 -14.89 -3.89
N ARG A 114 3.86 -14.51 -2.64
CA ARG A 114 2.90 -14.02 -1.64
C ARG A 114 3.42 -12.75 -1.03
N ALA A 115 2.55 -11.74 -0.97
CA ALA A 115 2.81 -10.49 -0.27
C ALA A 115 1.50 -9.89 0.21
N HIS A 116 1.56 -8.72 0.78
CA HIS A 116 0.44 -8.01 1.39
C HIS A 116 0.54 -6.50 1.13
N GLY A 117 -0.29 -5.71 1.84
CA GLY A 117 -0.22 -4.24 1.80
C GLY A 117 -1.27 -3.60 0.91
N SER A 118 -2.25 -4.36 0.40
CA SER A 118 -3.42 -3.80 -0.27
C SER A 118 -4.65 -3.79 0.64
N LEU A 119 -5.70 -3.11 0.21
CA LEU A 119 -7.01 -3.14 0.90
C LEU A 119 -7.62 -4.54 0.96
N HIS A 120 -7.19 -5.45 0.08
CA HIS A 120 -7.64 -6.84 0.04
C HIS A 120 -7.06 -7.73 1.16
N GLU A 121 -6.09 -7.22 1.93
CA GLU A 121 -5.47 -7.92 3.07
C GLU A 121 -5.76 -7.23 4.42
N MET A 122 -6.78 -6.37 4.48
CA MET A 122 -7.10 -5.63 5.72
C MET A 122 -7.80 -6.47 6.78
N GLU A 123 -8.51 -7.52 6.39
CA GLU A 123 -9.16 -8.41 7.36
C GLU A 123 -8.14 -9.35 7.98
N LEU A 124 -7.90 -9.19 9.26
CA LEU A 124 -6.95 -9.98 10.03
C LEU A 124 -7.66 -10.75 11.15
N PRO A 125 -7.27 -12.02 11.42
CA PRO A 125 -7.75 -12.72 12.57
C PRO A 125 -7.21 -12.09 13.86
N MET A 126 -8.06 -11.92 14.86
CA MET A 126 -7.68 -11.53 16.21
C MET A 126 -7.77 -12.74 17.15
N ILE A 127 -6.67 -13.07 17.81
CA ILE A 127 -6.60 -14.14 18.79
C ILE A 127 -6.37 -13.50 20.16
N ILE A 128 -7.28 -13.76 21.09
CA ILE A 128 -7.22 -13.26 22.46
C ILE A 128 -6.96 -14.45 23.37
N TYR A 129 -5.90 -14.39 24.16
CA TYR A 129 -5.52 -15.46 25.07
C TYR A 129 -5.09 -14.91 26.42
N ASN A 130 -5.53 -15.55 27.50
CA ASN A 130 -5.12 -15.29 28.89
C ASN A 130 -5.23 -13.80 29.29
N THR A 131 -6.38 -13.20 29.03
CA THR A 131 -6.70 -11.82 29.40
C THR A 131 -7.80 -11.77 30.45
N ASN A 132 -7.77 -10.75 31.31
CA ASN A 132 -8.85 -10.44 32.25
C ASN A 132 -9.87 -9.43 31.66
N LEU A 133 -9.69 -9.02 30.40
CA LEU A 133 -10.60 -8.10 29.72
C LEU A 133 -11.83 -8.85 29.23
N GLU A 134 -12.98 -8.21 29.32
CA GLU A 134 -14.25 -8.74 28.79
C GLU A 134 -14.20 -8.83 27.26
N ILE A 135 -14.64 -9.95 26.70
CA ILE A 135 -14.62 -10.21 25.26
C ILE A 135 -15.36 -9.12 24.48
N ASP A 136 -16.46 -8.59 25.02
CA ASP A 136 -17.27 -7.58 24.35
C ASP A 136 -16.50 -6.29 24.02
N LYS A 137 -15.50 -5.96 24.82
CA LYS A 137 -14.63 -4.80 24.56
C LYS A 137 -13.80 -4.94 23.29
N PHE A 138 -13.53 -6.17 22.83
CA PHE A 138 -12.78 -6.44 21.61
C PHE A 138 -13.65 -6.41 20.36
N ASN A 139 -14.97 -6.60 20.50
CA ASN A 139 -15.90 -6.55 19.36
C ASN A 139 -16.05 -5.14 18.76
N GLU A 140 -15.69 -4.10 19.50
CA GLU A 140 -15.73 -2.71 19.07
C GLU A 140 -14.45 -2.27 18.33
N LEU A 141 -13.41 -3.10 18.34
CA LEU A 141 -12.13 -2.78 17.72
C LEU A 141 -12.22 -2.95 16.20
N THR A 142 -11.91 -1.90 15.48
CA THR A 142 -11.93 -1.88 14.02
C THR A 142 -10.53 -1.78 13.38
N HIS A 143 -9.54 -1.35 14.16
CA HIS A 143 -8.17 -1.16 13.70
C HIS A 143 -7.16 -1.64 14.75
N ASN A 144 -5.97 -2.05 14.30
CA ASN A 144 -4.88 -2.47 15.19
C ASN A 144 -4.53 -1.43 16.26
N LYS A 145 -4.60 -0.14 15.91
CA LYS A 145 -4.32 0.96 16.86
C LYS A 145 -5.31 1.01 18.01
N ASP A 146 -6.53 0.52 17.82
CA ASP A 146 -7.56 0.54 18.87
C ASP A 146 -7.21 -0.41 20.03
N LEU A 147 -6.41 -1.45 19.76
CA LEU A 147 -5.89 -2.36 20.80
C LEU A 147 -5.01 -1.64 21.81
N THR A 148 -4.26 -0.64 21.41
CA THR A 148 -3.33 0.06 22.31
C THR A 148 -4.04 0.83 23.39
N ILE A 149 -5.24 1.33 23.13
CA ILE A 149 -6.05 2.08 24.12
C ILE A 149 -6.37 1.16 25.30
N HIS A 150 -6.76 -0.08 25.06
CA HIS A 150 -7.12 -1.03 26.12
C HIS A 150 -5.91 -1.66 26.84
N LEU A 151 -4.71 -1.57 26.28
CA LEU A 151 -3.50 -2.05 26.92
C LEU A 151 -2.94 -1.08 27.96
N TRP A 152 -3.27 0.20 27.87
CA TRP A 152 -2.70 1.26 28.71
C TRP A 152 -3.69 1.87 29.70
N ASP A 153 -5.00 1.62 29.54
CA ASP A 153 -6.02 1.98 30.54
C ASP A 153 -5.93 1.02 31.74
N LYS A 154 -5.08 1.39 32.71
CA LYS A 154 -5.00 0.77 34.04
C LYS A 154 -5.63 1.67 35.09
#